data_eccc286820b75c4cfb3914fd5f0ca31f
#
_entry.id   eccc286820b75c4cfb3914fd5f0ca31f
#
_cell.length_a   1.000
_cell.length_b   1.000
_cell.length_c   1.000
_cell.angle_alpha   90.00
_cell.angle_beta   90.00
_cell.angle_gamma   90.00
#
_symmetry.space_group_name_H-M   'P 1'
#
loop_
_entity.id
_entity.type
_entity.pdbx_description
1 polymer ?
#
loop_
_entity_poly.entity_id
_entity_poly.type
_entity_poly.pdbx_seq_one_letter_code
_entity_poly.pdbx_strand_id
1 'polypeptide(L)'
;MTFDILNVGAGNFVAGARVVAVVRADSSPVRRMVEAAEKAGRLVDATGGRRTRSVVVTDSHHVVLSNLMPQTLGDRLAAPEPPRVEEPDADAAP
;
A
#
# COMPACT_ATOMS: atom_id res chain seq x y z
N MET A 1 15.32 12.70 13.32
CA MET A 1 15.17 11.94 12.07
C MET A 1 13.70 11.64 11.82
N THR A 2 13.26 11.90 10.64
CA THR A 2 11.87 11.73 10.28
C THR A 2 11.71 10.48 9.44
N PHE A 3 10.71 9.69 9.74
CA PHE A 3 10.38 8.53 8.93
C PHE A 3 9.11 8.83 8.17
N ASP A 4 9.17 8.62 6.88
CA ASP A 4 7.96 8.71 6.07
C ASP A 4 7.29 7.36 6.11
N ILE A 5 6.19 7.30 6.79
CA ILE A 5 5.41 6.08 6.90
C ILE A 5 4.16 6.24 6.07
N LEU A 6 3.96 5.32 5.15
CA LEU A 6 2.76 5.32 4.33
C LEU A 6 1.76 4.34 4.93
N ASN A 7 0.65 4.88 5.42
CA ASN A 7 -0.44 4.05 5.92
C ASN A 7 -1.18 3.45 4.73
N VAL A 8 -1.15 2.14 4.64
CA VAL A 8 -1.79 1.42 3.53
C VAL A 8 -3.12 0.79 3.94
N GLY A 9 -3.62 1.15 5.11
CA GLY A 9 -4.92 0.68 5.57
C GLY A 9 -4.82 -0.56 6.44
N ALA A 10 -5.92 -0.88 7.09
CA ALA A 10 -6.05 -2.07 7.93
C ALA A 10 -4.97 -2.16 9.00
N GLY A 11 -4.45 -1.02 9.45
CA GLY A 11 -3.44 -0.99 10.49
C GLY A 11 -2.03 -1.29 10.01
N ASN A 12 -1.80 -1.25 8.70
CA ASN A 12 -0.50 -1.60 8.13
C ASN A 12 0.19 -0.40 7.53
N PHE A 13 1.51 -0.42 7.55
CA PHE A 13 2.34 0.70 7.07
C PHE A 13 3.47 0.18 6.22
N VAL A 14 3.90 1.02 5.30
CA VAL A 14 5.04 0.76 4.44
C VAL A 14 5.98 1.94 4.56
N ALA A 15 7.28 1.70 4.50
CA ALA A 15 8.25 2.79 4.49
C ALA A 15 8.06 3.59 3.20
N GLY A 16 7.61 4.83 3.33
CA GLY A 16 7.28 5.64 2.17
C GLY A 16 8.46 5.88 1.26
N ALA A 17 9.66 6.01 1.83
CA ALA A 17 10.87 6.25 1.05
C ALA A 17 11.26 5.06 0.19
N ARG A 18 10.68 3.88 0.46
CA ARG A 18 11.00 2.67 -0.29
C ARG A 18 9.97 2.36 -1.36
N VAL A 19 8.97 3.20 -1.50
CA VAL A 19 7.90 2.98 -2.47
C VAL A 19 8.34 3.48 -3.84
N VAL A 20 8.21 2.62 -4.82
CA VAL A 20 8.54 2.94 -6.20
C VAL A 20 7.29 3.32 -6.99
N ALA A 21 6.20 2.61 -6.74
CA ALA A 21 4.98 2.82 -7.51
C ALA A 21 3.76 2.43 -6.70
N VAL A 22 2.68 3.12 -6.97
CA VAL A 22 1.35 2.76 -6.46
C VAL A 22 0.47 2.64 -7.70
N VAL A 23 -0.10 1.46 -7.90
CA VAL A 23 -0.84 1.19 -9.12
C VAL A 23 -2.20 0.59 -8.79
N ARG A 24 -3.10 0.71 -9.74
CA ARG A 24 -4.42 0.12 -9.61
C ARG A 24 -4.32 -1.40 -9.63
N ALA A 25 -5.19 -2.05 -8.88
CA ALA A 25 -5.14 -3.50 -8.75
C ALA A 25 -5.84 -4.23 -9.90
N ASP A 26 -6.62 -3.51 -10.71
CA ASP A 26 -7.56 -4.15 -11.63
C ASP A 26 -7.05 -4.33 -13.06
N SER A 27 -5.77 -4.16 -13.30
CA SER A 27 -5.21 -4.36 -14.64
C SER A 27 -4.56 -5.74 -14.75
N SER A 28 -4.55 -6.28 -15.97
CA SER A 28 -3.94 -7.58 -16.20
C SER A 28 -2.44 -7.60 -15.91
N PRO A 29 -1.67 -6.57 -16.32
CA PRO A 29 -0.25 -6.57 -15.98
C PRO A 29 0.00 -6.58 -14.49
N VAL A 30 -0.82 -5.86 -13.72
CA VAL A 30 -0.64 -5.81 -12.28
C VAL A 30 -1.00 -7.14 -11.65
N ARG A 31 -2.05 -7.81 -12.14
CA ARG A 31 -2.38 -9.14 -11.64
C ARG A 31 -1.25 -10.12 -11.86
N ARG A 32 -0.59 -10.05 -13.01
CA ARG A 32 0.54 -10.93 -13.29
C ARG A 32 1.71 -10.61 -12.35
N MET A 33 1.92 -9.34 -12.07
CA MET A 33 2.97 -8.93 -11.13
C MET A 33 2.69 -9.48 -9.73
N VAL A 34 1.44 -9.42 -9.30
CA VAL A 34 1.04 -9.94 -8.00
C VAL A 34 1.27 -11.45 -7.94
N GLU A 35 0.88 -12.16 -8.98
CA GLU A 35 1.08 -13.61 -9.02
C GLU A 35 2.56 -13.97 -8.97
N ALA A 36 3.37 -13.23 -9.71
CA ALA A 36 4.81 -13.49 -9.71
C ALA A 36 5.42 -13.20 -8.33
N ALA A 37 4.97 -12.16 -7.68
CA ALA A 37 5.46 -11.83 -6.34
C ALA A 37 5.06 -12.90 -5.33
N GLU A 38 3.84 -13.42 -5.47
CA GLU A 38 3.37 -14.47 -4.58
C GLU A 38 4.23 -15.71 -4.70
N LYS A 39 4.51 -16.11 -5.93
CA LYS A 39 5.35 -17.29 -6.17
C LYS A 39 6.76 -17.10 -5.65
N ALA A 40 7.25 -15.87 -5.68
CA ALA A 40 8.61 -15.58 -5.24
C ALA A 40 8.70 -15.27 -3.75
N GLY A 41 7.58 -15.31 -3.03
CA GLY A 41 7.58 -15.03 -1.60
C GLY A 41 7.75 -13.56 -1.25
N ARG A 42 7.38 -12.67 -2.17
CA ARG A 42 7.52 -11.23 -1.94
C ARG A 42 6.19 -10.51 -1.90
N LEU A 43 5.09 -11.24 -1.77
CA LEU A 43 3.78 -10.63 -1.70
C LEU A 43 3.42 -10.37 -0.23
N VAL A 44 2.97 -9.16 0.05
CA VAL A 44 2.49 -8.80 1.38
C VAL A 44 1.03 -8.38 1.23
N ASP A 45 0.14 -9.09 1.89
CA ASP A 45 -1.27 -8.76 1.85
C ASP A 45 -1.60 -7.89 3.05
N ALA A 46 -1.78 -6.61 2.80
CA ALA A 46 -2.11 -5.64 3.85
C ALA A 46 -3.57 -5.20 3.78
N THR A 47 -4.43 -5.99 3.13
CA THR A 47 -5.82 -5.59 2.96
C THR A 47 -6.68 -5.88 4.18
N GLY A 48 -6.20 -6.71 5.09
CA GLY A 48 -7.02 -7.11 6.22
C GLY A 48 -8.24 -7.90 5.82
N GLY A 49 -8.15 -8.62 4.70
CA GLY A 49 -9.28 -9.40 4.20
C GLY A 49 -10.24 -8.60 3.35
N ARG A 50 -9.94 -7.33 3.09
CA ARG A 50 -10.80 -6.48 2.28
C ARG A 50 -10.37 -6.57 0.83
N ARG A 51 -11.21 -6.01 -0.03
CA ARG A 51 -10.93 -6.02 -1.46
C ARG A 51 -9.66 -5.24 -1.77
N THR A 52 -8.79 -5.81 -2.58
CA THR A 52 -7.60 -5.12 -3.03
C THR A 52 -8.00 -4.06 -4.04
N ARG A 53 -7.59 -2.82 -3.78
CA ARG A 53 -7.87 -1.71 -4.68
C ARG A 53 -6.62 -1.12 -5.28
N SER A 54 -5.49 -1.27 -4.60
CA SER A 54 -4.22 -0.79 -5.12
C SER A 54 -3.10 -1.73 -4.73
N VAL A 55 -1.99 -1.60 -5.43
CA VAL A 55 -0.80 -2.40 -5.21
C VAL A 55 0.38 -1.45 -5.09
N VAL A 56 1.14 -1.62 -4.03
CA VAL A 56 2.31 -0.79 -3.75
C VAL A 56 3.55 -1.61 -4.05
N VAL A 57 4.43 -1.07 -4.88
CA VAL A 57 5.67 -1.73 -5.26
C VAL A 57 6.82 -1.02 -4.58
N THR A 58 7.68 -1.77 -3.92
CA THR A 58 8.83 -1.21 -3.22
C THR A 58 10.12 -1.49 -3.97
N ASP A 59 11.18 -0.78 -3.59
CA ASP A 59 12.48 -0.95 -4.24
C ASP A 59 13.16 -2.26 -3.85
N SER A 60 12.61 -2.97 -2.88
CA SER A 60 13.06 -4.31 -2.51
C SER A 60 12.29 -5.38 -3.26
N HIS A 61 11.51 -4.99 -4.26
CA HIS A 61 10.70 -5.89 -5.08
C HIS A 61 9.55 -6.54 -4.32
N HIS A 62 9.19 -5.97 -3.19
CA HIS A 62 7.99 -6.43 -2.50
C HIS A 62 6.76 -5.80 -3.14
N VAL A 63 5.69 -6.57 -3.15
CA VAL A 63 4.42 -6.14 -3.69
C VAL A 63 3.40 -6.20 -2.57
N VAL A 64 2.85 -5.05 -2.22
CA VAL A 64 1.96 -4.91 -1.06
C VAL A 64 0.55 -4.65 -1.57
N LEU A 65 -0.40 -5.47 -1.18
CA LEU A 65 -1.79 -5.29 -1.52
C LEU A 65 -2.44 -4.37 -0.51
N SER A 66 -3.19 -3.38 -0.99
CA SER A 66 -3.86 -2.42 -0.14
C SER A 66 -5.33 -2.32 -0.50
N ASN A 67 -6.17 -2.10 0.50
CA ASN A 67 -7.60 -1.88 0.28
C ASN A 67 -7.92 -0.41 0.04
N LEU A 68 -6.93 0.46 0.06
CA LEU A 68 -7.13 1.87 -0.20
C LEU A 68 -7.00 2.16 -1.69
N MET A 69 -7.67 3.20 -2.15
CA MET A 69 -7.58 3.60 -3.54
C MET A 69 -6.19 4.16 -3.83
N PRO A 70 -5.70 4.00 -5.05
CA PRO A 70 -4.39 4.56 -5.40
C PRO A 70 -4.29 6.05 -5.18
N GLN A 71 -5.38 6.78 -5.41
CA GLN A 71 -5.39 8.23 -5.20
C GLN A 71 -5.09 8.56 -3.75
N THR A 72 -5.69 7.82 -2.83
CA THR A 72 -5.46 8.05 -1.41
C THR A 72 -3.99 7.85 -1.05
N LEU A 73 -3.40 6.78 -1.55
CA LEU A 73 -2.00 6.50 -1.27
C LEU A 73 -1.08 7.51 -1.93
N GLY A 74 -1.41 7.89 -3.16
CA GLY A 74 -0.64 8.90 -3.86
C GLY A 74 -0.65 10.23 -3.16
N ASP A 75 -1.82 10.63 -2.65
CA ASP A 75 -1.93 11.89 -1.92
C ASP A 75 -1.10 11.86 -0.65
N ARG A 76 -1.09 10.75 0.04
CA ARG A 76 -0.31 10.61 1.27
C ARG A 76 1.18 10.65 1.00
N LEU A 77 1.61 10.10 -0.13
CA LEU A 77 3.02 10.16 -0.52
C LEU A 77 3.42 11.55 -0.97
N ALA A 78 2.56 12.22 -1.72
CA ALA A 78 2.88 13.52 -2.29
C ALA A 78 2.94 14.61 -1.24
N ALA A 79 2.18 14.46 -0.15
CA ALA A 79 2.12 15.46 0.90
C ALA A 79 2.19 14.76 2.24
N PRO A 80 3.34 14.16 2.56
CA PRO A 80 3.46 13.46 3.84
C PRO A 80 3.31 14.46 4.96
N GLU A 81 2.42 14.16 5.86
CA GLU A 81 2.18 15.01 7.01
C GLU A 81 2.95 14.48 8.19
N PRO A 82 3.30 15.35 9.14
CA PRO A 82 3.89 14.85 10.37
C PRO A 82 2.92 13.87 11.01
N PRO A 83 3.44 12.92 11.75
CA PRO A 83 2.57 11.99 12.46
C PRO A 83 1.58 12.75 13.31
N ARG A 84 0.36 12.32 13.26
CA ARG A 84 -0.69 12.88 14.08
C ARG A 84 -1.60 11.75 14.46
N VAL A 85 -2.36 11.98 15.51
CA VAL A 85 -3.33 10.99 15.90
C VAL A 85 -4.39 10.96 14.84
N GLU A 86 -4.43 9.86 14.13
CA GLU A 86 -5.42 9.67 13.12
C GLU A 86 -6.63 9.04 13.74
N GLU A 87 -7.77 9.49 13.29
CA GLU A 87 -8.95 8.72 13.53
C GLU A 87 -8.76 7.35 12.99
N PRO A 88 -9.32 6.33 13.60
CA PRO A 88 -9.37 5.06 12.92
C PRO A 88 -9.94 5.34 11.55
N ASP A 89 -9.17 5.03 10.54
CA ASP A 89 -9.57 5.36 9.19
C ASP A 89 -10.93 4.81 8.87
N ALA A 90 -11.62 5.49 8.00
CA ALA A 90 -12.84 4.92 7.46
C ALA A 90 -12.58 3.58 6.83
N ASP A 91 -11.40 3.39 6.28
CA ASP A 91 -11.04 2.13 5.68
C ASP A 91 -10.63 1.09 6.72
N ALA A 92 -10.20 1.52 7.88
CA ALA A 92 -9.89 0.61 8.97
C ALA A 92 -11.12 0.37 9.82
N ALA A 93 -12.00 1.31 9.85
CA ALA A 93 -13.23 1.13 10.59
C ALA A 93 -14.12 0.17 9.84
N PRO A 94 -14.68 -0.77 10.51
CA PRO A 94 -15.61 -1.69 9.89
C PRO A 94 -16.83 -0.98 9.37
#